data_65d6346e49328d829d23960dbe58f5c1
#
_entry.id   65d6346e49328d829d23960dbe58f5c1
#
_cell.length_a   1.000
_cell.length_b   1.000
_cell.length_c   1.000
_cell.angle_alpha   90.00
_cell.angle_beta   90.00
_cell.angle_gamma   90.00
#
_symmetry.space_group_name_H-M   'P 1'
#
loop_
_entity.id
_entity.type
_entity.pdbx_description
1 polymer ?
#
loop_
_entity_poly.entity_id
_entity_poly.type
_entity_poly.pdbx_seq_one_letter_code
_entity_poly.pdbx_strand_id
1 'polypeptide(L)'
;MKKIIIIGGGAMGSAFTIPCLENNNKVTITEPYSKRFIKDLSSKNKFHSSLKIKLPKKLKFKKFSKDLLKEKADLIVIALSLSGIDFIARELKDLKIKTPILVLTKGLKYQKKNKKIFTISEQFKKNYNMSNVSVLKGPCLAKELAKKNQTSVVIANKSIKVAKSIGKIISTK
;
A
#
# COMPACT_ATOMS: atom_id res chain seq x y z
N MET A 1 -1.03 -2.77 -18.85
CA MET A 1 -0.59 -1.65 -17.98
C MET A 1 -1.70 -1.34 -16.99
N LYS A 2 -1.45 -1.48 -15.68
CA LYS A 2 -2.42 -1.26 -14.60
C LYS A 2 -2.17 0.07 -13.90
N LYS A 3 -3.21 0.64 -13.27
CA LYS A 3 -3.11 1.85 -12.43
C LYS A 3 -3.10 1.45 -10.97
N ILE A 4 -2.06 1.84 -10.24
CA ILE A 4 -1.87 1.53 -8.83
C ILE A 4 -1.81 2.83 -8.03
N ILE A 5 -2.58 2.91 -6.95
CA ILE A 5 -2.47 3.98 -5.96
C ILE A 5 -1.85 3.40 -4.70
N ILE A 6 -0.72 3.96 -4.26
CA ILE A 6 -0.04 3.57 -3.02
C ILE A 6 -0.26 4.65 -1.98
N ILE A 7 -0.83 4.28 -0.83
CA ILE A 7 -1.13 5.16 0.29
C ILE A 7 -0.14 4.88 1.40
N GLY A 8 0.76 5.82 1.64
CA GLY A 8 1.86 5.73 2.59
C GLY A 8 3.21 5.90 1.90
N GLY A 9 3.86 7.05 2.13
CA GLY A 9 5.15 7.43 1.56
C GLY A 9 6.35 7.02 2.40
N GLY A 10 6.16 6.19 3.42
CA GLY A 10 7.23 5.63 4.23
C GLY A 10 8.13 4.66 3.45
N ALA A 11 9.13 4.10 4.13
CA ALA A 11 10.13 3.25 3.50
C ALA A 11 9.53 2.10 2.68
N MET A 12 8.55 1.35 3.25
CA MET A 12 7.95 0.22 2.56
C MET A 12 7.09 0.65 1.37
N GLY A 13 6.22 1.65 1.52
CA GLY A 13 5.37 2.12 0.42
C GLY A 13 6.20 2.68 -0.74
N SER A 14 7.23 3.46 -0.44
CA SER A 14 8.13 4.02 -1.46
C SER A 14 8.96 2.93 -2.15
N ALA A 15 9.51 1.96 -1.41
CA ALA A 15 10.24 0.84 -1.99
C ALA A 15 9.33 -0.02 -2.89
N PHE A 16 8.07 -0.24 -2.49
CA PHE A 16 7.10 -1.04 -3.24
C PHE A 16 6.69 -0.41 -4.58
N THR A 17 6.94 0.90 -4.77
CA THR A 17 6.73 1.54 -6.07
C THR A 17 7.64 0.96 -7.16
N ILE A 18 8.82 0.48 -6.77
CA ILE A 18 9.86 0.01 -7.71
C ILE A 18 9.38 -1.21 -8.49
N PRO A 19 9.05 -2.36 -7.87
CA PRO A 19 8.57 -3.53 -8.60
C PRO A 19 7.26 -3.23 -9.34
N CYS A 20 6.38 -2.41 -8.77
CA CYS A 20 5.15 -2.03 -9.47
C CYS A 20 5.43 -1.29 -10.80
N LEU A 21 6.41 -0.38 -10.82
CA LEU A 21 6.81 0.35 -12.02
C LEU A 21 7.59 -0.53 -13.01
N GLU A 22 8.43 -1.44 -12.52
CA GLU A 22 9.17 -2.42 -13.33
C GLU A 22 8.23 -3.37 -14.06
N ASN A 23 7.12 -3.76 -13.44
CA ASN A 23 6.05 -4.52 -14.09
C ASN A 23 5.15 -3.64 -14.99
N ASN A 24 5.70 -2.55 -15.53
CA ASN A 24 5.06 -1.67 -16.51
C ASN A 24 3.70 -1.09 -16.07
N ASN A 25 3.51 -0.80 -14.79
CA ASN A 25 2.31 -0.17 -14.28
C ASN A 25 2.45 1.35 -14.15
N LYS A 26 1.32 2.06 -14.14
CA LYS A 26 1.23 3.47 -13.74
C LYS A 26 1.06 3.54 -12.23
N VAL A 27 2.03 4.11 -11.53
CA VAL A 27 2.00 4.18 -10.06
C VAL A 27 1.89 5.63 -9.60
N THR A 28 0.88 5.87 -8.78
CA THR A 28 0.72 7.12 -8.02
C THR A 28 0.91 6.81 -6.54
N ILE A 29 1.78 7.54 -5.87
CA ILE A 29 1.96 7.46 -4.42
C ILE A 29 1.42 8.71 -3.74
N THR A 30 0.84 8.53 -2.56
CA THR A 30 0.35 9.61 -1.71
C THR A 30 0.72 9.37 -0.26
N GLU A 31 0.88 10.45 0.50
CA GLU A 31 1.21 10.40 1.93
C GLU A 31 0.26 11.32 2.71
N PRO A 32 -0.59 10.78 3.62
CA PRO A 32 -1.57 11.58 4.34
C PRO A 32 -1.04 12.32 5.57
N TYR A 33 0.09 11.89 6.17
CA TYR A 33 0.48 12.34 7.49
C TYR A 33 1.86 12.99 7.59
N SER A 34 2.88 12.35 7.01
CA SER A 34 4.26 12.71 7.24
C SER A 34 4.70 13.86 6.35
N LYS A 35 4.85 15.07 6.91
CA LYS A 35 5.42 16.24 6.20
C LYS A 35 6.78 15.93 5.57
N ARG A 36 7.62 15.11 6.25
CA ARG A 36 8.91 14.67 5.73
C ARG A 36 8.76 13.88 4.44
N PHE A 37 7.91 12.86 4.43
CA PHE A 37 7.71 12.02 3.24
C PHE A 37 6.98 12.77 2.12
N ILE A 38 6.07 13.69 2.47
CA ILE A 38 5.47 14.60 1.47
C ILE A 38 6.57 15.41 0.78
N LYS A 39 7.51 15.99 1.55
CA LYS A 39 8.65 16.75 1.01
C LYS A 39 9.52 15.87 0.11
N ASP A 40 9.90 14.66 0.57
CA ASP A 40 10.70 13.71 -0.20
C ASP A 40 10.05 13.38 -1.55
N LEU A 41 8.75 13.04 -1.55
CA LEU A 41 8.00 12.62 -2.73
C LEU A 41 7.71 13.76 -3.71
N SER A 42 7.51 14.98 -3.22
CA SER A 42 7.22 16.16 -4.04
C SER A 42 8.46 16.86 -4.59
N SER A 43 9.65 16.53 -4.09
CA SER A 43 10.92 17.15 -4.53
C SER A 43 11.24 16.77 -5.98
N LYS A 44 11.92 17.68 -6.71
CA LYS A 44 12.39 17.42 -8.09
C LYS A 44 13.27 16.16 -8.16
N ASN A 45 14.13 15.96 -7.16
CA ASN A 45 15.04 14.81 -7.11
C ASN A 45 14.39 13.52 -6.58
N LYS A 46 13.20 13.61 -5.99
CA LYS A 46 12.49 12.48 -5.36
C LYS A 46 13.40 11.61 -4.48
N PHE A 47 14.30 12.25 -3.73
CA PHE A 47 15.21 11.55 -2.84
C PHE A 47 14.49 11.15 -1.56
N HIS A 48 14.40 9.84 -1.31
CA HIS A 48 13.74 9.30 -0.13
C HIS A 48 14.71 9.19 1.05
N SER A 49 14.51 10.03 2.05
CA SER A 49 15.44 10.19 3.18
C SER A 49 15.69 8.93 4.00
N SER A 50 14.67 8.08 4.23
CA SER A 50 14.82 6.84 5.01
C SER A 50 15.43 5.69 4.21
N LEU A 51 15.21 5.64 2.90
CA LEU A 51 15.78 4.62 2.02
C LEU A 51 17.15 5.01 1.49
N LYS A 52 17.49 6.31 1.52
CA LYS A 52 18.70 6.91 0.94
C LYS A 52 18.86 6.61 -0.56
N ILE A 53 17.76 6.63 -1.30
CA ILE A 53 17.73 6.41 -2.76
C ILE A 53 16.93 7.50 -3.47
N LYS A 54 17.19 7.67 -4.76
CA LYS A 54 16.30 8.39 -5.66
C LYS A 54 15.19 7.46 -6.14
N LEU A 55 13.93 7.86 -5.97
CA LEU A 55 12.79 7.11 -6.47
C LEU A 55 12.68 7.22 -8.00
N PRO A 56 12.06 6.25 -8.68
CA PRO A 56 11.94 6.24 -10.13
C PRO A 56 11.29 7.53 -10.68
N LYS A 57 11.83 8.08 -11.77
CA LYS A 57 11.29 9.29 -12.43
C LYS A 57 9.82 9.15 -12.83
N LYS A 58 9.41 7.97 -13.29
CA LYS A 58 8.03 7.63 -13.69
C LYS A 58 7.02 7.64 -12.54
N LEU A 59 7.48 7.60 -11.27
CA LEU A 59 6.60 7.65 -10.10
C LEU A 59 5.88 9.00 -10.04
N LYS A 60 4.54 8.95 -9.93
CA LYS A 60 3.73 10.16 -9.72
C LYS A 60 3.46 10.33 -8.23
N PHE A 61 3.63 11.55 -7.72
CA PHE A 61 3.14 11.95 -6.41
C PHE A 61 1.89 12.82 -6.57
N LYS A 62 0.86 12.52 -5.78
CA LYS A 62 -0.32 13.38 -5.61
C LYS A 62 -0.56 13.62 -4.13
N LYS A 63 -1.03 14.82 -3.76
CA LYS A 63 -1.49 15.09 -2.40
C LYS A 63 -2.64 14.16 -2.05
N PHE A 64 -2.69 13.71 -0.80
CA PHE A 64 -3.79 12.88 -0.33
C PHE A 64 -5.11 13.67 -0.38
N SER A 65 -6.13 13.08 -0.98
CA SER A 65 -7.48 13.65 -1.04
C SER A 65 -8.50 12.55 -1.29
N LYS A 66 -9.77 12.82 -0.98
CA LYS A 66 -10.88 11.92 -1.30
C LYS A 66 -11.04 11.74 -2.80
N ASP A 67 -10.79 12.77 -3.59
CA ASP A 67 -10.88 12.69 -5.05
C ASP A 67 -9.81 11.78 -5.64
N LEU A 68 -8.58 11.79 -5.10
CA LEU A 68 -7.57 10.82 -5.48
C LEU A 68 -8.04 9.38 -5.24
N LEU A 69 -8.72 9.12 -4.12
CA LEU A 69 -9.22 7.77 -3.79
C LEU A 69 -10.37 7.32 -4.71
N LYS A 70 -11.13 8.27 -5.28
CA LYS A 70 -12.20 8.00 -6.27
C LYS A 70 -11.66 7.76 -7.67
N GLU A 71 -10.40 8.11 -7.96
CA GLU A 71 -9.81 7.85 -9.27
C GLU A 71 -9.86 6.36 -9.61
N LYS A 72 -10.21 6.04 -10.86
CA LYS A 72 -10.22 4.64 -11.32
C LYS A 72 -8.83 4.04 -11.19
N ALA A 73 -8.68 3.09 -10.30
CA ALA A 73 -7.46 2.31 -10.09
C ALA A 73 -7.77 0.81 -10.20
N ASP A 74 -6.76 0.02 -10.59
CA ASP A 74 -6.85 -1.45 -10.63
C ASP A 74 -6.43 -2.06 -9.29
N LEU A 75 -5.66 -1.33 -8.48
CA LEU A 75 -5.19 -1.75 -7.16
C LEU A 75 -4.94 -0.53 -6.27
N ILE A 76 -5.40 -0.60 -5.03
CA ILE A 76 -5.00 0.33 -3.96
C ILE A 76 -4.09 -0.43 -3.00
N VAL A 77 -2.90 0.12 -2.73
CA VAL A 77 -1.93 -0.44 -1.79
C VAL A 77 -1.87 0.44 -0.55
N ILE A 78 -2.02 -0.17 0.62
CA ILE A 78 -1.94 0.54 1.91
C ILE A 78 -0.61 0.18 2.58
N ALA A 79 0.26 1.18 2.77
CA ALA A 79 1.58 1.05 3.37
C ALA A 79 1.77 2.05 4.54
N LEU A 80 0.71 2.29 5.29
CA LEU A 80 0.69 3.16 6.47
C LEU A 80 1.17 2.40 7.71
N SER A 81 1.47 3.14 8.79
CA SER A 81 1.62 2.55 10.12
C SER A 81 0.31 1.93 10.62
N LEU A 82 0.40 1.06 11.62
CA LEU A 82 -0.81 0.43 12.21
C LEU A 82 -1.82 1.47 12.73
N SER A 83 -1.34 2.61 13.25
CA SER A 83 -2.19 3.71 13.71
C SER A 83 -2.97 4.40 12.58
N GLY A 84 -2.47 4.36 11.35
CA GLY A 84 -3.14 4.95 10.18
C GLY A 84 -4.21 4.07 9.54
N ILE A 85 -4.30 2.79 9.95
CA ILE A 85 -5.23 1.83 9.32
C ILE A 85 -6.69 2.22 9.54
N ASP A 86 -7.08 2.63 10.76
CA ASP A 86 -8.48 2.99 11.04
C ASP A 86 -8.94 4.22 10.26
N PHE A 87 -8.05 5.19 10.07
CA PHE A 87 -8.34 6.36 9.27
C PHE A 87 -8.62 5.97 7.82
N ILE A 88 -7.67 5.30 7.17
CA ILE A 88 -7.81 4.98 5.75
C ILE A 88 -8.97 4.00 5.49
N ALA A 89 -9.23 3.06 6.41
CA ALA A 89 -10.33 2.14 6.29
C ALA A 89 -11.69 2.86 6.32
N ARG A 90 -11.86 3.89 7.17
CA ARG A 90 -13.05 4.76 7.17
C ARG A 90 -13.20 5.51 5.86
N GLU A 91 -12.16 6.18 5.40
CA GLU A 91 -12.20 6.92 4.13
C GLU A 91 -12.61 6.03 2.95
N LEU A 92 -12.02 4.83 2.84
CA LEU A 92 -12.34 3.88 1.77
C LEU A 92 -13.77 3.33 1.87
N LYS A 93 -14.26 3.07 3.09
CA LYS A 93 -15.64 2.64 3.34
C LYS A 93 -16.64 3.72 2.94
N ASP A 94 -16.42 4.95 3.42
CA ASP A 94 -17.35 6.08 3.19
C ASP A 94 -17.45 6.41 1.69
N LEU A 95 -16.36 6.25 0.97
CA LEU A 95 -16.30 6.39 -0.49
C LEU A 95 -16.81 5.15 -1.25
N LYS A 96 -17.22 4.08 -0.55
CA LYS A 96 -17.73 2.81 -1.13
C LYS A 96 -16.75 2.21 -2.15
N ILE A 97 -15.44 2.25 -1.86
CA ILE A 97 -14.39 1.79 -2.77
C ILE A 97 -14.50 0.27 -2.98
N LYS A 98 -14.66 -0.14 -4.24
CA LYS A 98 -14.72 -1.56 -4.67
C LYS A 98 -13.40 -2.05 -5.26
N THR A 99 -12.46 -1.16 -5.54
CA THR A 99 -11.12 -1.52 -6.03
C THR A 99 -10.44 -2.51 -5.07
N PRO A 100 -9.78 -3.56 -5.57
CA PRO A 100 -8.99 -4.46 -4.74
C PRO A 100 -7.97 -3.71 -3.90
N ILE A 101 -7.84 -4.10 -2.64
CA ILE A 101 -6.93 -3.47 -1.68
C ILE A 101 -5.86 -4.48 -1.29
N LEU A 102 -4.60 -4.04 -1.29
CA LEU A 102 -3.46 -4.80 -0.78
C LEU A 102 -2.83 -4.06 0.39
N VAL A 103 -2.80 -4.69 1.56
CA VAL A 103 -2.24 -4.11 2.77
C VAL A 103 -0.83 -4.66 3.01
N LEU A 104 0.16 -3.77 3.06
CA LEU A 104 1.56 -4.08 3.39
C LEU A 104 1.84 -3.91 4.89
N THR A 105 0.99 -3.18 5.59
CA THR A 105 1.15 -2.87 7.02
C THR A 105 1.30 -4.15 7.83
N LYS A 106 2.32 -4.17 8.70
CA LYS A 106 2.57 -5.27 9.64
C LYS A 106 1.90 -4.96 10.99
N GLY A 107 1.52 -6.00 11.71
CA GLY A 107 1.00 -5.89 13.07
C GLY A 107 -0.38 -6.51 13.25
N LEU A 108 -0.81 -6.51 14.52
CA LEU A 108 -2.09 -7.00 15.00
C LEU A 108 -2.77 -5.87 15.78
N LYS A 109 -4.08 -5.83 15.74
CA LYS A 109 -4.88 -4.87 16.50
C LYS A 109 -5.45 -5.53 17.75
N TYR A 110 -5.10 -5.02 18.91
CA TYR A 110 -5.72 -5.42 20.17
C TYR A 110 -6.95 -4.55 20.45
N GLN A 111 -8.08 -5.18 20.66
CA GLN A 111 -9.33 -4.50 21.01
C GLN A 111 -9.60 -4.70 22.52
N LYS A 112 -9.40 -3.65 23.31
CA LYS A 112 -9.54 -3.67 24.76
C LYS A 112 -10.94 -4.12 25.24
N LYS A 113 -11.99 -3.66 24.56
CA LYS A 113 -13.40 -3.89 24.95
C LYS A 113 -13.74 -5.39 25.10
N ASN A 114 -13.24 -6.23 24.21
CA ASN A 114 -13.53 -7.67 24.20
C ASN A 114 -12.28 -8.54 24.37
N LYS A 115 -11.13 -7.93 24.72
CA LYS A 115 -9.84 -8.61 24.95
C LYS A 115 -9.40 -9.51 23.76
N LYS A 116 -9.75 -9.12 22.52
CA LYS A 116 -9.44 -9.89 21.31
C LYS A 116 -8.36 -9.23 20.47
N ILE A 117 -7.58 -10.08 19.82
CA ILE A 117 -6.57 -9.67 18.83
C ILE A 117 -7.14 -9.95 17.43
N PHE A 118 -6.96 -8.99 16.52
CA PHE A 118 -7.41 -9.10 15.14
C PHE A 118 -6.25 -8.85 14.19
N THR A 119 -6.26 -9.58 13.09
CA THR A 119 -5.46 -9.22 11.91
C THR A 119 -6.05 -7.97 11.25
N ILE A 120 -5.25 -7.28 10.47
CA ILE A 120 -5.71 -6.08 9.75
C ILE A 120 -6.88 -6.43 8.80
N SER A 121 -6.81 -7.57 8.10
CA SER A 121 -7.89 -8.02 7.21
C SER A 121 -9.20 -8.31 7.95
N GLU A 122 -9.14 -8.90 9.14
CA GLU A 122 -10.32 -9.08 9.99
C GLU A 122 -10.90 -7.75 10.45
N GLN A 123 -10.05 -6.78 10.79
CA GLN A 123 -10.48 -5.43 11.15
C GLN A 123 -11.23 -4.77 10.01
N PHE A 124 -10.69 -4.79 8.78
CA PHE A 124 -11.39 -4.27 7.61
C PHE A 124 -12.75 -4.92 7.42
N LYS A 125 -12.82 -6.26 7.54
CA LYS A 125 -14.08 -6.98 7.38
C LYS A 125 -15.07 -6.68 8.50
N LYS A 126 -14.68 -6.77 9.77
CA LYS A 126 -15.60 -6.66 10.92
C LYS A 126 -16.03 -5.23 11.19
N ASN A 127 -15.09 -4.27 11.15
CA ASN A 127 -15.37 -2.90 11.56
C ASN A 127 -15.83 -2.02 10.40
N TYR A 128 -15.46 -2.38 9.17
CA TYR A 128 -15.73 -1.54 8.00
C TYR A 128 -16.52 -2.25 6.90
N ASN A 129 -16.90 -3.53 7.11
CA ASN A 129 -17.65 -4.36 6.14
C ASN A 129 -16.98 -4.40 4.75
N MET A 130 -15.65 -4.45 4.72
CA MET A 130 -14.86 -4.51 3.49
C MET A 130 -14.23 -5.89 3.32
N SER A 131 -14.58 -6.59 2.24
CA SER A 131 -14.11 -7.94 1.92
C SER A 131 -13.08 -7.99 0.78
N ASN A 132 -12.89 -6.90 0.06
CA ASN A 132 -11.96 -6.77 -1.07
C ASN A 132 -10.49 -6.52 -0.64
N VAL A 133 -10.13 -6.93 0.58
CA VAL A 133 -8.83 -6.68 1.20
C VAL A 133 -7.97 -7.94 1.18
N SER A 134 -6.78 -7.80 0.61
CA SER A 134 -5.69 -8.78 0.67
C SER A 134 -4.57 -8.25 1.56
N VAL A 135 -3.77 -9.15 2.12
CA VAL A 135 -2.57 -8.77 2.87
C VAL A 135 -1.33 -9.37 2.23
N LEU A 136 -0.25 -8.60 2.22
CA LEU A 136 1.07 -9.06 1.78
C LEU A 136 1.95 -9.28 3.00
N LYS A 137 2.55 -10.47 3.09
CA LYS A 137 3.44 -10.89 4.15
C LYS A 137 4.67 -11.57 3.56
N GLY A 138 5.70 -11.76 4.37
CA GLY A 138 6.93 -12.44 3.98
C GLY A 138 8.19 -11.69 4.39
N PRO A 139 9.35 -12.27 4.15
CA PRO A 139 10.66 -11.71 4.47
C PRO A 139 11.05 -10.63 3.44
N CYS A 140 10.28 -9.53 3.41
CA CYS A 140 10.51 -8.41 2.51
C CYS A 140 10.88 -7.17 3.32
N LEU A 141 12.14 -6.73 3.19
CA LEU A 141 12.66 -5.51 3.80
C LEU A 141 12.64 -4.37 2.80
N ALA A 142 12.19 -3.20 3.25
CA ALA A 142 12.07 -2.03 2.37
C ALA A 142 13.41 -1.64 1.70
N LYS A 143 14.52 -1.73 2.45
CA LYS A 143 15.86 -1.42 1.91
C LYS A 143 16.32 -2.42 0.84
N GLU A 144 16.03 -3.70 1.01
CA GLU A 144 16.35 -4.75 0.04
C GLU A 144 15.51 -4.59 -1.23
N LEU A 145 14.22 -4.39 -1.06
CA LEU A 145 13.31 -4.12 -2.18
C LEU A 145 13.72 -2.85 -2.95
N ALA A 146 14.16 -1.81 -2.24
CA ALA A 146 14.66 -0.58 -2.85
C ALA A 146 15.96 -0.76 -3.65
N LYS A 147 16.79 -1.72 -3.26
CA LYS A 147 18.02 -2.13 -3.99
C LYS A 147 17.75 -3.16 -5.08
N LYS A 148 16.48 -3.53 -5.30
CA LYS A 148 16.05 -4.57 -6.26
C LYS A 148 16.60 -5.96 -5.94
N ASN A 149 16.90 -6.24 -4.68
CA ASN A 149 17.29 -7.58 -4.27
C ASN A 149 16.09 -8.52 -4.42
N GLN A 150 16.38 -9.77 -4.77
CA GLN A 150 15.35 -10.80 -4.81
C GLN A 150 14.69 -10.95 -3.44
N THR A 151 13.37 -10.98 -3.43
CA THR A 151 12.58 -11.17 -2.22
C THR A 151 11.32 -11.95 -2.53
N SER A 152 10.85 -12.71 -1.57
CA SER A 152 9.64 -13.51 -1.69
C SER A 152 8.54 -12.95 -0.78
N VAL A 153 7.33 -12.91 -1.31
CA VAL A 153 6.16 -12.46 -0.55
C VAL A 153 4.98 -13.41 -0.77
N VAL A 154 4.10 -13.45 0.20
CA VAL A 154 2.84 -14.18 0.13
C VAL A 154 1.69 -13.17 0.12
N ILE A 155 0.76 -13.33 -0.80
CA ILE A 155 -0.49 -12.57 -0.83
C ILE A 155 -1.58 -13.48 -0.28
N ALA A 156 -2.13 -13.12 0.86
CA ALA A 156 -3.25 -13.82 1.47
C ALA A 156 -4.58 -13.12 1.15
N ASN A 157 -5.51 -13.88 0.60
CA ASN A 157 -6.89 -13.50 0.37
C ASN A 157 -7.77 -14.75 0.45
N LYS A 158 -9.06 -14.62 0.83
CA LYS A 158 -10.00 -15.75 0.82
C LYS A 158 -10.21 -16.34 -0.56
N SER A 159 -10.10 -15.52 -1.61
CA SER A 159 -10.18 -15.91 -3.00
C SER A 159 -8.78 -16.04 -3.61
N ILE A 160 -8.38 -17.26 -3.93
CA ILE A 160 -7.11 -17.52 -4.62
C ILE A 160 -7.05 -16.81 -5.99
N LYS A 161 -8.19 -16.64 -6.64
CA LYS A 161 -8.30 -15.90 -7.92
C LYS A 161 -7.89 -14.42 -7.74
N VAL A 162 -8.34 -13.78 -6.65
CA VAL A 162 -7.97 -12.40 -6.32
C VAL A 162 -6.48 -12.32 -5.96
N ALA A 163 -5.97 -13.22 -5.12
CA ALA A 163 -4.56 -13.27 -4.76
C ALA A 163 -3.66 -13.42 -6.00
N LYS A 164 -3.97 -14.35 -6.90
CA LYS A 164 -3.26 -14.54 -8.18
C LYS A 164 -3.32 -13.30 -9.08
N SER A 165 -4.48 -12.64 -9.16
CA SER A 165 -4.65 -11.40 -9.95
C SER A 165 -3.75 -10.28 -9.43
N ILE A 166 -3.71 -10.07 -8.11
CA ILE A 166 -2.82 -9.08 -7.48
C ILE A 166 -1.36 -9.47 -7.72
N GLY A 167 -1.01 -10.76 -7.56
CA GLY A 167 0.33 -11.25 -7.83
C GLY A 167 0.82 -10.86 -9.24
N LYS A 168 0.00 -11.08 -10.27
CA LYS A 168 0.32 -10.70 -11.66
C LYS A 168 0.56 -9.19 -11.82
N ILE A 169 -0.09 -8.35 -11.00
CA ILE A 169 0.07 -6.89 -11.06
C ILE A 169 1.41 -6.46 -10.47
N ILE A 170 1.87 -7.09 -9.39
CA ILE A 170 3.02 -6.62 -8.60
C ILE A 170 4.31 -7.42 -8.79
N SER A 171 4.24 -8.65 -9.30
CA SER A 171 5.44 -9.48 -9.51
C SER A 171 6.27 -8.97 -10.68
N THR A 172 7.59 -8.94 -10.48
CA THR A 172 8.60 -8.77 -11.53
C THR A 172 9.12 -10.12 -11.99
N LYS A 173 9.74 -10.17 -13.13
CA LYS A 173 10.46 -11.35 -13.62
C LYS A 173 11.76 -11.53 -12.85
#